data_c0e962cdd9e26ae998f4d05d5d0ef833
#
_entry.id   c0e962cdd9e26ae998f4d05d5d0ef833
#
_cell.length_a   1.000
_cell.length_b   1.000
_cell.length_c   1.000
_cell.angle_alpha   90.00
_cell.angle_beta   90.00
_cell.angle_gamma   90.00
#
_symmetry.space_group_name_H-M   'P 1'
#
loop_
_entity.id
_entity.type
_entity.pdbx_description
1 polymer ?
#
loop_
_entity_poly.entity_id
_entity_poly.type
_entity_poly.pdbx_seq_one_letter_code
_entity_poly.pdbx_strand_id
1 'polypeptide(L)'
;ENDREKLVEIGLSYLPENCITAQTIRKAVDCYHSGVDFSEARKQIHNTAPGTFGIQGIAISEIPTENNEGMELGAAGFDAPENVAFVVLGLLYGEGDFGKSLILANNCGEDTDCTCATLGALLGIMNGASKLPKKWTDPLNDKIVTMCINKTGGGIWVPETATQLAERILRDIPGFLGQDLCDVFAEGGMKIECCEREALFCKKIDDYLPYINLSGRMYETPLNELCAQPYVARYKFTAFQVLIDYEGSAFFKKGENRKFKVKVINSNTMREQQWVKIKLYLPDGVTAVGVSEV
;
A
#
# COMPACT_ATOMS: atom_id res chain seq x y z
N GLU A 1 15.22 9.03 -5.64
CA GLU A 1 14.93 10.42 -5.28
C GLU A 1 15.30 10.67 -3.81
N ASN A 2 16.02 11.73 -3.55
CA ASN A 2 16.47 12.09 -2.19
C ASN A 2 15.94 13.45 -1.72
N ASP A 3 15.28 14.18 -2.59
CA ASP A 3 14.57 15.40 -2.25
C ASP A 3 13.25 15.02 -1.55
N ARG A 4 13.12 15.40 -0.29
CA ARG A 4 11.99 15.03 0.58
C ARG A 4 10.66 15.57 0.07
N GLU A 5 10.65 16.80 -0.41
CA GLU A 5 9.44 17.41 -0.93
C GLU A 5 9.00 16.71 -2.24
N LYS A 6 9.96 16.42 -3.12
CA LYS A 6 9.69 15.66 -4.34
C LYS A 6 9.21 14.24 -4.06
N LEU A 7 9.74 13.57 -3.02
CA LEU A 7 9.21 12.27 -2.59
C LEU A 7 7.73 12.36 -2.21
N VAL A 8 7.36 13.40 -1.47
CA VAL A 8 5.96 13.62 -1.08
C VAL A 8 5.08 13.94 -2.31
N GLU A 9 5.55 14.80 -3.22
CA GLU A 9 4.83 15.10 -4.48
C GLU A 9 4.62 13.84 -5.34
N ILE A 10 5.65 13.01 -5.50
CA ILE A 10 5.55 11.73 -6.21
C ILE A 10 4.51 10.84 -5.54
N GLY A 11 4.59 10.67 -4.22
CA GLY A 11 3.63 9.89 -3.46
C GLY A 11 2.19 10.38 -3.62
N LEU A 12 1.97 11.69 -3.54
CA LEU A 12 0.66 12.32 -3.76
C LEU A 12 0.10 12.06 -5.16
N SER A 13 0.95 11.93 -6.17
CA SER A 13 0.51 11.65 -7.54
C SER A 13 -0.19 10.30 -7.70
N TYR A 14 0.02 9.37 -6.77
CA TYR A 14 -0.64 8.06 -6.73
C TYR A 14 -1.92 8.02 -5.91
N LEU A 15 -2.33 9.15 -5.36
CA LEU A 15 -3.56 9.26 -4.57
C LEU A 15 -4.61 10.08 -5.33
N PRO A 16 -5.89 9.71 -5.24
CA PRO A 16 -6.97 10.57 -5.71
C PRO A 16 -6.89 11.95 -5.03
N GLU A 17 -6.99 13.00 -5.81
CA GLU A 17 -6.75 14.37 -5.35
C GLU A 17 -7.57 14.74 -4.11
N ASN A 18 -8.84 14.33 -4.09
CA ASN A 18 -9.79 14.68 -3.04
C ASN A 18 -9.94 13.62 -1.94
N CYS A 19 -9.11 12.56 -1.94
CA CYS A 19 -9.16 11.60 -0.84
C CYS A 19 -8.60 12.22 0.45
N ILE A 20 -9.12 11.78 1.59
CA ILE A 20 -8.77 12.37 2.88
C ILE A 20 -7.26 12.22 3.20
N THR A 21 -6.62 11.12 2.81
CA THR A 21 -5.18 10.93 2.97
C THR A 21 -4.38 11.97 2.18
N ALA A 22 -4.77 12.28 0.94
CA ALA A 22 -4.12 13.33 0.17
C ALA A 22 -4.32 14.72 0.80
N GLN A 23 -5.49 14.98 1.37
CA GLN A 23 -5.79 16.25 2.06
C GLN A 23 -4.92 16.44 3.31
N THR A 24 -4.78 15.40 4.15
CA THR A 24 -3.94 15.45 5.35
C THR A 24 -2.46 15.60 5.03
N ILE A 25 -1.96 14.90 3.99
CA ILE A 25 -0.58 15.06 3.52
C ILE A 25 -0.33 16.49 3.01
N ARG A 26 -1.24 17.04 2.19
CA ARG A 26 -1.12 18.43 1.72
C ARG A 26 -1.13 19.42 2.89
N LYS A 27 -1.95 19.18 3.90
CA LYS A 27 -1.96 19.99 5.11
C LYS A 27 -0.58 19.99 5.79
N ALA A 28 0.09 18.84 5.89
CA ALA A 28 1.44 18.76 6.45
C ALA A 28 2.45 19.59 5.61
N VAL A 29 2.37 19.49 4.28
CA VAL A 29 3.21 20.27 3.35
C VAL A 29 2.94 21.76 3.49
N ASP A 30 1.69 22.19 3.50
CA ASP A 30 1.29 23.60 3.63
C ASP A 30 1.77 24.20 4.95
N CYS A 31 1.66 23.47 6.07
CA CYS A 31 2.16 23.88 7.36
C CYS A 31 3.67 24.08 7.34
N TYR A 32 4.41 23.14 6.74
CA TYR A 32 5.86 23.23 6.60
C TYR A 32 6.28 24.46 5.79
N HIS A 33 5.70 24.69 4.62
CA HIS A 33 6.00 25.83 3.76
C HIS A 33 5.62 27.19 4.40
N SER A 34 4.58 27.20 5.20
CA SER A 34 4.12 28.40 5.91
C SER A 34 4.90 28.67 7.20
N GLY A 35 5.87 27.82 7.56
CA GLY A 35 6.65 27.96 8.77
C GLY A 35 5.83 27.81 10.06
N VAL A 36 4.74 27.07 10.00
CA VAL A 36 3.91 26.76 11.17
C VAL A 36 4.73 25.94 12.17
N ASP A 37 4.57 26.20 13.46
CA ASP A 37 5.18 25.38 14.51
C ASP A 37 4.73 23.92 14.43
N PHE A 38 5.61 23.01 14.78
CA PHE A 38 5.35 21.58 14.71
C PHE A 38 4.08 21.13 15.47
N SER A 39 3.90 21.65 16.69
CA SER A 39 2.74 21.28 17.51
C SER A 39 1.43 21.78 16.89
N GLU A 40 1.45 22.98 16.35
CA GLU A 40 0.31 23.54 15.64
C GLU A 40 0.05 22.83 14.30
N ALA A 41 1.10 22.46 13.56
CA ALA A 41 0.98 21.68 12.36
C ALA A 41 0.33 20.31 12.63
N ARG A 42 0.75 19.62 13.71
CA ARG A 42 0.12 18.38 14.18
C ARG A 42 -1.37 18.56 14.43
N LYS A 43 -1.79 19.63 15.13
CA LYS A 43 -3.20 19.95 15.39
C LYS A 43 -4.00 20.20 14.11
N GLN A 44 -3.42 20.94 13.18
CA GLN A 44 -4.07 21.23 11.90
C GLN A 44 -4.26 19.97 11.05
N ILE A 45 -3.32 19.04 11.07
CA ILE A 45 -3.46 17.73 10.44
C ILE A 45 -4.61 16.94 11.07
N HIS A 46 -4.62 16.85 12.40
CA HIS A 46 -5.70 16.19 13.15
C HIS A 46 -7.07 16.78 12.79
N ASN A 47 -7.20 18.09 12.80
CA ASN A 47 -8.46 18.77 12.47
C ASN A 47 -8.88 18.59 11.00
N THR A 48 -7.98 18.20 10.10
CA THR A 48 -8.32 17.88 8.72
C THR A 48 -9.05 16.53 8.60
N ALA A 49 -8.74 15.59 9.46
CA ALA A 49 -9.30 14.24 9.44
C ALA A 49 -9.59 13.68 10.84
N PRO A 50 -10.36 14.38 11.68
CA PRO A 50 -10.59 13.97 13.06
C PRO A 50 -11.42 12.68 13.07
N GLY A 51 -10.82 11.59 13.56
CA GLY A 51 -11.52 10.35 13.87
C GLY A 51 -12.30 9.72 12.72
N THR A 52 -11.70 9.64 11.53
CA THR A 52 -12.41 9.25 10.31
C THR A 52 -12.92 7.81 10.27
N PHE A 53 -12.29 6.88 11.00
CA PHE A 53 -12.59 5.46 10.81
C PHE A 53 -13.16 4.73 12.02
N GLY A 54 -13.12 5.29 13.24
CA GLY A 54 -13.66 4.65 14.44
C GLY A 54 -13.20 3.19 14.59
N ILE A 55 -11.92 2.93 14.37
CA ILE A 55 -11.35 1.59 14.39
C ILE A 55 -11.55 0.97 15.78
N GLN A 56 -11.81 -0.34 15.82
CA GLN A 56 -12.08 -1.14 17.00
C GLN A 56 -13.47 -0.94 17.68
N GLY A 57 -14.40 -0.29 16.98
CA GLY A 57 -15.77 -0.14 17.49
C GLY A 57 -15.90 0.80 18.69
N ILE A 58 -14.88 1.61 18.97
CA ILE A 58 -14.96 2.67 19.98
C ILE A 58 -15.74 3.84 19.36
N ALA A 59 -16.81 4.25 20.01
CA ALA A 59 -17.55 5.42 19.55
C ALA A 59 -16.70 6.68 19.71
N ILE A 60 -16.61 7.50 18.65
CA ILE A 60 -15.83 8.74 18.65
C ILE A 60 -16.21 9.65 19.84
N SER A 61 -17.50 9.65 20.21
CA SER A 61 -17.99 10.41 21.36
C SER A 61 -17.48 9.94 22.73
N GLU A 62 -16.89 8.73 22.79
CA GLU A 62 -16.35 8.15 24.03
C GLU A 62 -14.84 8.35 24.16
N ILE A 63 -14.19 8.91 23.15
CA ILE A 63 -12.75 9.14 23.14
C ILE A 63 -12.47 10.53 23.72
N PRO A 64 -11.56 10.68 24.70
CA PRO A 64 -11.13 11.98 25.16
C PRO A 64 -10.56 12.80 24.00
N THR A 65 -10.94 14.06 23.88
CA THR A 65 -10.47 14.95 22.83
C THR A 65 -9.14 15.63 23.16
N GLU A 66 -8.74 15.59 24.44
CA GLU A 66 -7.50 16.21 24.90
C GLU A 66 -6.80 15.33 25.95
N ASN A 67 -5.48 15.31 25.95
CA ASN A 67 -4.69 14.74 27.04
C ASN A 67 -4.59 15.75 28.22
N ASN A 68 -3.94 15.32 29.32
CA ASN A 68 -3.75 16.16 30.52
C ASN A 68 -2.93 17.44 30.28
N GLU A 69 -2.29 17.56 29.13
CA GLU A 69 -1.45 18.70 28.72
C GLU A 69 -2.18 19.63 27.72
N GLY A 70 -3.46 19.38 27.46
CA GLY A 70 -4.28 20.14 26.52
C GLY A 70 -3.97 19.86 25.04
N MET A 71 -3.27 18.75 24.74
CA MET A 71 -3.09 18.31 23.35
C MET A 71 -4.31 17.51 22.90
N GLU A 72 -4.76 17.80 21.69
CA GLU A 72 -5.81 17.02 21.05
C GLU A 72 -5.36 15.57 20.84
N LEU A 73 -6.21 14.64 21.25
CA LEU A 73 -6.01 13.22 21.04
C LEU A 73 -6.71 12.78 19.75
N GLY A 74 -6.12 11.82 19.06
CA GLY A 74 -6.77 11.18 17.93
C GLY A 74 -7.92 10.28 18.34
N ALA A 75 -8.80 10.03 17.43
CA ALA A 75 -9.93 9.17 17.63
C ALA A 75 -9.55 7.70 17.46
N ALA A 76 -8.95 7.09 18.43
CA ALA A 76 -8.54 5.68 18.54
C ALA A 76 -7.11 5.34 18.03
N GLY A 77 -6.29 6.31 17.69
CA GLY A 77 -4.84 6.13 17.44
C GLY A 77 -4.45 5.43 16.12
N PHE A 78 -5.41 4.94 15.34
CA PHE A 78 -5.12 4.08 14.17
C PHE A 78 -5.58 4.67 12.83
N ASP A 79 -5.96 5.92 12.79
CA ASP A 79 -6.46 6.54 11.56
C ASP A 79 -5.33 6.73 10.54
N ALA A 80 -5.38 5.96 9.47
CA ALA A 80 -4.34 5.97 8.44
C ALA A 80 -4.13 7.35 7.79
N PRO A 81 -5.16 8.14 7.44
CA PRO A 81 -4.96 9.47 6.85
C PRO A 81 -4.12 10.40 7.72
N GLU A 82 -4.36 10.39 9.02
CA GLU A 82 -3.63 11.21 9.98
C GLU A 82 -2.21 10.68 10.19
N ASN A 83 -2.07 9.37 10.46
CA ASN A 83 -0.77 8.76 10.71
C ASN A 83 0.19 8.84 9.51
N VAL A 84 -0.32 8.69 8.27
CA VAL A 84 0.49 8.90 7.06
C VAL A 84 0.95 10.37 6.95
N ALA A 85 0.10 11.33 7.30
CA ALA A 85 0.51 12.74 7.34
C ALA A 85 1.55 13.03 8.44
N PHE A 86 1.51 12.31 9.57
CA PHE A 86 2.55 12.41 10.61
C PHE A 86 3.90 11.84 10.17
N VAL A 87 3.91 10.80 9.33
CA VAL A 87 5.13 10.36 8.64
C VAL A 87 5.71 11.50 7.80
N VAL A 88 4.88 12.18 7.01
CA VAL A 88 5.29 13.31 6.17
C VAL A 88 5.75 14.49 7.03
N LEU A 89 5.04 14.77 8.11
CA LEU A 89 5.42 15.84 9.05
C LEU A 89 6.83 15.58 9.64
N GLY A 90 7.08 14.37 10.13
CA GLY A 90 8.39 13.96 10.63
C GLY A 90 9.48 14.03 9.56
N LEU A 91 9.17 13.66 8.32
CA LEU A 91 10.10 13.72 7.19
C LEU A 91 10.51 15.16 6.86
N LEU A 92 9.56 16.09 6.81
CA LEU A 92 9.80 17.48 6.43
C LEU A 92 10.47 18.26 7.56
N TYR A 93 9.89 18.28 8.76
CA TYR A 93 10.39 19.04 9.92
C TYR A 93 11.67 18.45 10.52
N GLY A 94 11.95 17.18 10.25
CA GLY A 94 13.22 16.53 10.62
C GLY A 94 14.41 16.98 9.77
N GLU A 95 14.18 17.63 8.61
CA GLU A 95 15.20 18.26 7.75
C GLU A 95 16.32 17.31 7.31
N GLY A 96 16.05 16.00 7.26
CA GLY A 96 17.01 14.97 6.87
C GLY A 96 17.81 14.37 8.03
N ASP A 97 17.69 14.88 9.25
CA ASP A 97 18.25 14.23 10.42
C ASP A 97 17.38 13.02 10.80
N PHE A 98 17.98 11.83 10.81
CA PHE A 98 17.30 10.59 11.11
C PHE A 98 16.63 10.59 12.49
N GLY A 99 17.39 11.01 13.52
CA GLY A 99 16.91 10.99 14.89
C GLY A 99 15.84 12.05 15.15
N LYS A 100 16.06 13.27 14.66
CA LYS A 100 15.09 14.37 14.76
C LYS A 100 13.78 13.98 14.10
N SER A 101 13.84 13.41 12.90
CA SER A 101 12.65 12.96 12.15
C SER A 101 11.82 11.94 12.93
N LEU A 102 12.47 10.90 13.47
CA LEU A 102 11.77 9.87 14.25
C LEU A 102 11.18 10.43 15.56
N ILE A 103 11.91 11.29 16.26
CA ILE A 103 11.42 11.91 17.49
C ILE A 103 10.19 12.78 17.20
N LEU A 104 10.21 13.56 16.14
CA LEU A 104 9.07 14.38 15.75
C LEU A 104 7.86 13.51 15.37
N ALA A 105 8.05 12.47 14.57
CA ALA A 105 6.97 11.54 14.23
C ALA A 105 6.38 10.86 15.47
N ASN A 106 7.23 10.40 16.40
CA ASN A 106 6.81 9.83 17.66
C ASN A 106 6.01 10.83 18.53
N ASN A 107 6.42 12.08 18.55
CA ASN A 107 5.77 13.13 19.34
C ASN A 107 4.41 13.56 18.76
N CYS A 108 4.06 13.13 17.55
CA CYS A 108 2.69 13.28 17.05
C CYS A 108 1.68 12.46 17.86
N GLY A 109 2.13 11.40 18.52
CA GLY A 109 1.23 10.45 19.19
C GLY A 109 0.55 9.52 18.19
N GLU A 110 -0.63 9.05 18.53
CA GLU A 110 -1.43 8.11 17.75
C GLU A 110 -0.70 6.76 17.55
N ASP A 111 -0.62 6.26 16.34
CA ASP A 111 0.02 4.99 16.00
C ASP A 111 1.55 5.15 15.81
N THR A 112 2.24 5.43 16.90
CA THR A 112 3.64 5.86 16.89
C THR A 112 4.62 4.80 16.40
N ASP A 113 4.36 3.53 16.63
CA ASP A 113 5.19 2.42 16.16
C ASP A 113 5.08 2.27 14.63
N CYS A 114 3.88 2.37 14.06
CA CYS A 114 3.67 2.37 12.61
C CYS A 114 4.26 3.62 11.94
N THR A 115 4.04 4.81 12.49
CA THR A 115 4.58 6.05 11.92
C THR A 115 6.09 6.07 11.95
N CYS A 116 6.71 5.70 13.07
CA CYS A 116 8.17 5.66 13.18
C CYS A 116 8.80 4.55 12.34
N ALA A 117 8.17 3.36 12.25
CA ALA A 117 8.65 2.29 11.39
C ALA A 117 8.62 2.69 9.91
N THR A 118 7.53 3.31 9.46
CA THR A 118 7.40 3.78 8.07
C THR A 118 8.41 4.87 7.75
N LEU A 119 8.53 5.88 8.62
CA LEU A 119 9.50 6.95 8.43
C LEU A 119 10.95 6.45 8.49
N GLY A 120 11.24 5.53 9.42
CA GLY A 120 12.54 4.89 9.53
C GLY A 120 12.94 4.10 8.28
N ALA A 121 11.97 3.40 7.68
CA ALA A 121 12.19 2.70 6.41
C ALA A 121 12.49 3.67 5.26
N LEU A 122 11.72 4.76 5.13
CA LEU A 122 11.96 5.79 4.11
C LEU A 122 13.34 6.41 4.26
N LEU A 123 13.71 6.86 5.47
CA LEU A 123 15.02 7.44 5.74
C LEU A 123 16.15 6.42 5.55
N GLY A 124 15.91 5.16 5.87
CA GLY A 124 16.85 4.06 5.64
C GLY A 124 17.12 3.82 4.16
N ILE A 125 16.09 3.87 3.32
CA ILE A 125 16.23 3.77 1.86
C ILE A 125 16.98 4.98 1.30
N MET A 126 16.65 6.18 1.76
CA MET A 126 17.30 7.42 1.30
C MET A 126 18.79 7.48 1.65
N ASN A 127 19.15 7.06 2.86
CA ASN A 127 20.51 7.20 3.38
C ASN A 127 21.38 5.95 3.16
N GLY A 128 20.77 4.79 3.08
CA GLY A 128 21.45 3.50 3.14
C GLY A 128 21.83 3.13 4.59
N ALA A 129 21.86 1.83 4.88
CA ALA A 129 22.08 1.31 6.23
C ALA A 129 23.39 1.78 6.88
N SER A 130 24.46 1.90 6.09
CA SER A 130 25.79 2.32 6.58
C SER A 130 25.85 3.76 7.10
N LYS A 131 24.91 4.62 6.73
CA LYS A 131 24.83 6.01 7.16
C LYS A 131 23.88 6.24 8.33
N LEU A 132 23.15 5.21 8.74
CA LEU A 132 22.25 5.34 9.89
C LEU A 132 23.07 5.56 11.18
N PRO A 133 22.62 6.46 12.08
CA PRO A 133 23.36 6.73 13.30
C PRO A 133 23.40 5.50 14.22
N LYS A 134 24.58 5.13 14.67
CA LYS A 134 24.82 3.92 15.50
C LYS A 134 23.98 3.87 16.76
N LYS A 135 23.66 5.02 17.37
CA LYS A 135 22.78 5.05 18.55
C LYS A 135 21.40 4.43 18.31
N TRP A 136 20.94 4.35 17.04
CA TRP A 136 19.67 3.77 16.64
C TRP A 136 19.83 2.33 16.17
N THR A 137 20.98 1.97 15.57
CA THR A 137 21.21 0.63 15.00
C THR A 137 21.85 -0.32 15.98
N ASP A 138 22.80 0.12 16.81
CA ASP A 138 23.54 -0.73 17.73
C ASP A 138 22.65 -1.47 18.76
N PRO A 139 21.61 -0.86 19.34
CA PRO A 139 20.73 -1.56 20.27
C PRO A 139 19.95 -2.72 19.60
N LEU A 140 19.68 -2.64 18.31
CA LEU A 140 18.96 -3.66 17.54
C LEU A 140 19.90 -4.82 17.16
N ASN A 141 21.18 -4.56 17.01
CA ASN A 141 22.23 -5.54 16.67
C ASN A 141 21.81 -6.45 15.51
N ASP A 142 21.25 -5.87 14.45
CA ASP A 142 20.75 -6.55 13.24
C ASP A 142 19.65 -7.61 13.48
N LYS A 143 19.10 -7.72 14.69
CA LYS A 143 18.11 -8.74 15.04
C LYS A 143 16.68 -8.32 14.65
N ILE A 144 15.93 -9.29 14.13
CA ILE A 144 14.49 -9.20 13.98
C ILE A 144 13.84 -10.00 15.11
N VAL A 145 13.05 -9.32 15.93
CA VAL A 145 12.26 -9.94 17.00
C VAL A 145 10.79 -9.89 16.61
N THR A 146 10.17 -11.06 16.51
CA THR A 146 8.77 -11.20 16.13
C THR A 146 7.99 -11.74 17.32
N MET A 147 7.34 -10.86 18.07
CA MET A 147 6.48 -11.26 19.19
C MET A 147 5.07 -11.64 18.75
N CYS A 148 4.57 -10.96 17.72
CA CYS A 148 3.19 -11.12 17.23
C CYS A 148 3.03 -12.20 16.18
N ILE A 149 4.12 -12.73 15.61
CA ILE A 149 4.07 -13.77 14.57
C ILE A 149 4.25 -15.13 15.23
N ASN A 150 3.22 -15.97 15.14
CA ASN A 150 3.29 -17.35 15.61
C ASN A 150 4.17 -18.18 14.68
N LYS A 151 5.39 -18.50 15.15
CA LYS A 151 6.35 -19.35 14.41
C LYS A 151 6.02 -20.84 14.49
N THR A 152 5.13 -21.27 15.38
CA THR A 152 4.98 -22.68 15.76
C THR A 152 3.99 -23.47 14.92
N GLY A 153 3.17 -22.84 14.10
CA GLY A 153 2.06 -23.53 13.44
C GLY A 153 2.06 -23.60 11.93
N GLY A 154 2.95 -22.91 11.21
CA GLY A 154 2.71 -22.71 9.80
C GLY A 154 3.89 -22.84 8.84
N GLY A 155 5.06 -23.20 9.32
CA GLY A 155 6.24 -23.28 8.45
C GLY A 155 6.67 -21.94 7.84
N ILE A 156 6.18 -20.82 8.37
CA ILE A 156 6.62 -19.50 7.93
C ILE A 156 8.05 -19.28 8.44
N TRP A 157 8.96 -19.22 7.50
CA TRP A 157 10.33 -18.88 7.83
C TRP A 157 10.49 -17.36 7.89
N VAL A 158 10.71 -16.86 9.09
CA VAL A 158 10.98 -15.44 9.35
C VAL A 158 12.50 -15.25 9.42
N PRO A 159 13.07 -14.28 8.71
CA PRO A 159 14.49 -13.96 8.83
C PRO A 159 14.86 -13.59 10.27
N GLU A 160 16.03 -14.02 10.71
CA GLU A 160 16.53 -13.71 12.06
C GLU A 160 17.15 -12.32 12.13
N THR A 161 17.60 -11.79 10.99
CA THR A 161 18.28 -10.50 10.91
C THR A 161 17.73 -9.63 9.79
N ALA A 162 17.89 -8.30 9.94
CA ALA A 162 17.54 -7.33 8.91
C ALA A 162 18.38 -7.55 7.64
N THR A 163 19.64 -7.95 7.77
CA THR A 163 20.51 -8.32 6.64
C THR A 163 19.91 -9.48 5.86
N GLN A 164 19.48 -10.57 6.53
CA GLN A 164 18.84 -11.70 5.84
C GLN A 164 17.55 -11.30 5.14
N LEU A 165 16.76 -10.40 5.76
CA LEU A 165 15.55 -9.87 5.13
C LEU A 165 15.90 -9.06 3.87
N ALA A 166 16.89 -8.18 3.95
CA ALA A 166 17.37 -7.41 2.81
C ALA A 166 17.85 -8.31 1.66
N GLU A 167 18.63 -9.35 1.96
CA GLU A 167 19.08 -10.34 0.96
C GLU A 167 17.91 -11.06 0.27
N ARG A 168 16.84 -11.38 1.02
CA ARG A 168 15.63 -11.97 0.43
C ARG A 168 14.94 -11.00 -0.51
N ILE A 169 14.75 -9.74 -0.08
CA ILE A 169 14.15 -8.69 -0.90
C ILE A 169 14.96 -8.51 -2.19
N LEU A 170 16.30 -8.45 -2.10
CA LEU A 170 17.17 -8.32 -3.27
C LEU A 170 17.00 -9.48 -4.27
N ARG A 171 16.80 -10.70 -3.79
CA ARG A 171 16.54 -11.87 -4.67
C ARG A 171 15.19 -11.81 -5.36
N ASP A 172 14.21 -11.17 -4.74
CA ASP A 172 12.85 -11.06 -5.29
C ASP A 172 12.70 -9.89 -6.28
N ILE A 173 13.61 -8.90 -6.25
CA ILE A 173 13.56 -7.72 -7.13
C ILE A 173 13.37 -8.09 -8.60
N PRO A 174 14.13 -9.05 -9.19
CA PRO A 174 13.96 -9.38 -10.61
C PRO A 174 12.56 -9.90 -10.97
N GLY A 175 11.91 -10.58 -10.01
CA GLY A 175 10.55 -11.07 -10.19
C GLY A 175 9.50 -9.96 -10.24
N PHE A 176 9.77 -8.82 -9.59
CA PHE A 176 8.88 -7.66 -9.59
C PHE A 176 9.17 -6.68 -10.72
N LEU A 177 10.44 -6.41 -11.02
CA LEU A 177 10.83 -5.43 -12.04
C LEU A 177 10.84 -6.02 -13.45
N GLY A 178 11.00 -7.34 -13.60
CA GLY A 178 11.18 -8.00 -14.88
C GLY A 178 12.59 -7.79 -15.48
N GLN A 179 12.83 -8.46 -16.59
CA GLN A 179 14.14 -8.44 -17.27
C GLN A 179 14.47 -7.11 -17.93
N ASP A 180 13.46 -6.34 -18.27
CA ASP A 180 13.63 -5.03 -18.94
C ASP A 180 14.24 -3.98 -18.00
N LEU A 181 13.99 -4.10 -16.70
CA LEU A 181 14.46 -3.15 -15.70
C LEU A 181 15.53 -3.73 -14.75
N CYS A 182 15.80 -5.03 -14.82
CA CYS A 182 16.72 -5.68 -13.91
C CYS A 182 17.59 -6.71 -14.64
N ASP A 183 18.87 -6.39 -14.82
CA ASP A 183 19.88 -7.32 -15.36
C ASP A 183 20.59 -8.02 -14.20
N VAL A 184 20.24 -9.29 -13.98
CA VAL A 184 20.83 -10.13 -12.92
C VAL A 184 22.19 -10.72 -13.30
N PHE A 185 22.56 -10.67 -14.59
CA PHE A 185 23.79 -11.21 -15.13
C PHE A 185 24.84 -10.13 -15.41
N ALA A 186 24.57 -8.88 -15.05
CA ALA A 186 25.50 -7.80 -15.26
C ALA A 186 26.83 -8.02 -14.53
N GLU A 187 27.93 -7.63 -15.17
CA GLU A 187 29.25 -7.68 -14.55
C GLU A 187 29.29 -6.76 -13.32
N GLY A 188 29.70 -7.31 -12.17
CA GLY A 188 29.74 -6.60 -10.89
C GLY A 188 28.48 -6.74 -10.04
N GLY A 189 27.50 -7.53 -10.49
CA GLY A 189 26.27 -7.83 -9.75
C GLY A 189 25.01 -7.31 -10.46
N MET A 190 23.87 -7.49 -9.80
CA MET A 190 22.59 -7.07 -10.34
C MET A 190 22.56 -5.55 -10.62
N LYS A 191 22.15 -5.18 -11.82
CA LYS A 191 21.89 -3.79 -12.20
C LYS A 191 20.40 -3.55 -12.32
N ILE A 192 19.95 -2.44 -11.78
CA ILE A 192 18.57 -1.98 -11.88
C ILE A 192 18.60 -0.69 -12.70
N GLU A 193 17.79 -0.65 -13.77
CA GLU A 193 17.62 0.54 -14.58
C GLU A 193 16.79 1.57 -13.82
N CYS A 194 17.35 2.76 -13.64
CA CYS A 194 16.66 3.86 -12.97
C CYS A 194 15.99 4.74 -14.02
N CYS A 195 14.77 5.14 -13.75
CA CYS A 195 14.03 6.08 -14.57
C CYS A 195 14.34 7.54 -14.19
N GLU A 196 14.05 8.45 -15.11
CA GLU A 196 14.07 9.89 -14.84
C GLU A 196 12.98 10.24 -13.82
N ARG A 197 13.22 11.34 -13.04
CA ARG A 197 12.33 11.79 -11.96
C ARG A 197 10.87 11.93 -12.42
N GLU A 198 10.66 12.49 -13.60
CA GLU A 198 9.35 12.73 -14.19
C GLU A 198 8.57 11.44 -14.46
N ALA A 199 9.27 10.35 -14.68
CA ALA A 199 8.65 9.03 -14.86
C ALA A 199 8.19 8.39 -13.56
N LEU A 200 8.61 8.92 -12.41
CA LEU A 200 8.16 8.45 -11.09
C LEU A 200 6.75 8.92 -10.75
N PHE A 201 6.28 10.00 -11.37
CA PHE A 201 4.92 10.49 -11.14
C PHE A 201 3.87 9.61 -11.81
N CYS A 202 2.77 9.36 -11.11
CA CYS A 202 1.64 8.67 -11.67
C CYS A 202 0.95 9.54 -12.73
N LYS A 203 0.95 9.07 -13.98
CA LYS A 203 0.31 9.79 -15.10
C LYS A 203 -1.11 9.32 -15.38
N LYS A 204 -1.56 8.30 -14.67
CA LYS A 204 -2.78 7.56 -15.01
C LYS A 204 -3.69 7.30 -13.80
N ILE A 205 -3.65 8.18 -12.80
CA ILE A 205 -4.52 8.02 -11.63
C ILE A 205 -5.99 7.92 -12.03
N ASP A 206 -6.40 8.65 -13.06
CA ASP A 206 -7.76 8.60 -13.58
C ASP A 206 -8.12 7.23 -14.16
N ASP A 207 -7.14 6.49 -14.69
CA ASP A 207 -7.36 5.13 -15.16
C ASP A 207 -7.62 4.15 -13.99
N TYR A 208 -7.14 4.47 -12.79
CA TYR A 208 -7.35 3.66 -11.58
C TYR A 208 -8.61 4.05 -10.80
N LEU A 209 -9.09 5.30 -10.93
CA LEU A 209 -10.30 5.77 -10.24
C LEU A 209 -11.53 4.90 -10.51
N PRO A 210 -11.77 4.38 -11.73
CA PRO A 210 -12.87 3.45 -11.97
C PRO A 210 -12.76 2.16 -11.15
N TYR A 211 -11.54 1.66 -10.88
CA TYR A 211 -11.32 0.47 -10.07
C TYR A 211 -11.51 0.74 -8.59
N ILE A 212 -11.10 1.90 -8.09
CA ILE A 212 -11.36 2.34 -6.72
C ILE A 212 -12.86 2.53 -6.50
N ASN A 213 -13.55 3.16 -7.45
CA ASN A 213 -15.01 3.29 -7.43
C ASN A 213 -15.74 1.95 -7.60
N LEU A 214 -15.15 0.99 -8.31
CA LEU A 214 -15.70 -0.36 -8.43
C LEU A 214 -15.66 -1.10 -7.08
N SER A 215 -14.63 -0.90 -6.26
CA SER A 215 -14.59 -1.47 -4.92
C SER A 215 -15.70 -0.87 -4.03
N GLY A 216 -15.98 0.43 -4.12
CA GLY A 216 -17.14 1.08 -3.50
C GLY A 216 -18.47 0.53 -4.02
N ARG A 217 -18.62 0.41 -5.33
CA ARG A 217 -19.83 -0.14 -5.97
C ARG A 217 -20.06 -1.62 -5.68
N MET A 218 -19.01 -2.39 -5.40
CA MET A 218 -19.16 -3.79 -4.96
C MET A 218 -19.84 -3.92 -3.59
N TYR A 219 -19.77 -2.88 -2.75
CA TYR A 219 -20.54 -2.82 -1.50
C TYR A 219 -21.98 -2.36 -1.73
N GLU A 220 -22.24 -1.54 -2.76
CA GLU A 220 -23.57 -1.05 -3.08
C GLU A 220 -24.42 -2.08 -3.83
N THR A 221 -23.79 -2.94 -4.65
CA THR A 221 -24.50 -4.02 -5.36
C THR A 221 -24.13 -5.35 -4.73
N PRO A 222 -25.08 -6.03 -4.06
CA PRO A 222 -24.81 -7.34 -3.49
C PRO A 222 -24.24 -8.28 -4.55
N LEU A 223 -23.21 -9.03 -4.18
CA LEU A 223 -22.54 -9.96 -5.10
C LEU A 223 -23.52 -10.97 -5.72
N ASN A 224 -24.59 -11.28 -5.00
CA ASN A 224 -25.68 -12.13 -5.47
C ASN A 224 -26.42 -11.53 -6.68
N GLU A 225 -26.59 -10.21 -6.72
CA GLU A 225 -27.22 -9.54 -7.87
C GLU A 225 -26.29 -9.50 -9.07
N LEU A 226 -24.98 -9.28 -8.84
CA LEU A 226 -23.97 -9.33 -9.90
C LEU A 226 -23.83 -10.74 -10.49
N CYS A 227 -24.12 -11.77 -9.71
CA CYS A 227 -24.01 -13.18 -10.11
C CYS A 227 -25.35 -13.82 -10.47
N ALA A 228 -26.48 -13.13 -10.33
CA ALA A 228 -27.82 -13.63 -10.64
C ALA A 228 -28.15 -13.68 -12.14
N GLN A 229 -27.19 -13.34 -12.99
CA GLN A 229 -27.39 -13.45 -14.43
C GLN A 229 -27.37 -14.92 -14.86
N PRO A 230 -28.33 -15.36 -15.66
CA PRO A 230 -28.28 -16.68 -16.28
C PRO A 230 -27.01 -16.79 -17.12
N TYR A 231 -26.39 -17.95 -17.11
CA TYR A 231 -25.15 -18.25 -17.85
C TYR A 231 -23.85 -17.68 -17.28
N VAL A 232 -23.85 -17.25 -16.01
CA VAL A 232 -22.62 -16.90 -15.28
C VAL A 232 -22.25 -18.05 -14.35
N ALA A 233 -21.11 -18.68 -14.59
CA ALA A 233 -20.52 -19.65 -13.67
C ALA A 233 -19.63 -18.92 -12.67
N ARG A 234 -19.75 -19.27 -11.40
CA ARG A 234 -18.99 -18.66 -10.30
C ARG A 234 -18.14 -19.69 -9.58
N TYR A 235 -16.86 -19.38 -9.48
CA TYR A 235 -15.89 -20.16 -8.71
C TYR A 235 -15.33 -19.31 -7.59
N LYS A 236 -15.50 -19.77 -6.35
CA LYS A 236 -15.03 -19.06 -5.16
C LYS A 236 -13.75 -19.71 -4.64
N PHE A 237 -12.70 -18.93 -4.56
CA PHE A 237 -11.43 -19.28 -3.93
C PHE A 237 -11.22 -18.45 -2.68
N THR A 238 -10.23 -18.79 -1.86
CA THR A 238 -9.95 -18.07 -0.61
C THR A 238 -9.58 -16.60 -0.87
N ALA A 239 -8.71 -16.35 -1.86
CA ALA A 239 -8.18 -15.01 -2.14
C ALA A 239 -8.98 -14.24 -3.19
N PHE A 240 -9.73 -14.92 -4.05
CA PHE A 240 -10.43 -14.29 -5.18
C PHE A 240 -11.63 -15.13 -5.63
N GLN A 241 -12.44 -14.53 -6.48
CA GLN A 241 -13.55 -15.20 -7.15
C GLN A 241 -13.39 -15.08 -8.66
N VAL A 242 -13.76 -16.11 -9.38
CA VAL A 242 -13.78 -16.12 -10.84
C VAL A 242 -15.22 -16.22 -11.31
N LEU A 243 -15.64 -15.29 -12.14
CA LEU A 243 -16.92 -15.33 -12.86
C LEU A 243 -16.64 -15.61 -14.32
N ILE A 244 -17.31 -16.58 -14.88
CA ILE A 244 -17.28 -16.86 -16.33
C ILE A 244 -18.67 -16.52 -16.86
N ASP A 245 -18.77 -15.45 -17.62
CA ASP A 245 -20.00 -15.03 -18.28
C ASP A 245 -20.01 -15.55 -19.72
N TYR A 246 -20.90 -16.49 -19.98
CA TYR A 246 -21.07 -17.10 -21.30
C TYR A 246 -21.94 -16.29 -22.26
N GLU A 247 -22.29 -15.05 -21.90
CA GLU A 247 -23.03 -14.11 -22.76
C GLU A 247 -24.27 -14.73 -23.41
N GLY A 248 -25.13 -15.36 -22.60
CA GLY A 248 -26.45 -15.80 -23.00
C GLY A 248 -26.60 -17.30 -23.32
N SER A 249 -25.53 -18.07 -23.41
CA SER A 249 -25.63 -19.53 -23.51
C SER A 249 -24.29 -20.21 -23.21
N ALA A 250 -24.30 -21.24 -22.40
CA ALA A 250 -23.14 -22.08 -22.14
C ALA A 250 -22.90 -23.17 -23.21
N PHE A 251 -23.74 -23.27 -24.21
CA PHE A 251 -23.64 -24.30 -25.25
C PHE A 251 -22.88 -23.80 -26.46
N PHE A 252 -21.97 -24.61 -26.98
CA PHE A 252 -21.21 -24.37 -28.18
C PHE A 252 -21.66 -25.31 -29.30
N LYS A 253 -21.88 -24.74 -30.47
CA LYS A 253 -22.16 -25.57 -31.68
C LYS A 253 -20.89 -25.68 -32.50
N LYS A 254 -20.71 -26.81 -33.19
CA LYS A 254 -19.59 -27.04 -34.08
C LYS A 254 -19.54 -25.95 -35.18
N GLY A 255 -18.38 -25.30 -35.31
CA GLY A 255 -18.16 -24.20 -36.27
C GLY A 255 -18.66 -22.83 -35.83
N GLU A 256 -19.16 -22.71 -34.60
CA GLU A 256 -19.61 -21.43 -34.03
C GLU A 256 -18.44 -20.73 -33.30
N ASN A 257 -18.27 -19.42 -33.55
CA ASN A 257 -17.39 -18.58 -32.74
C ASN A 257 -18.22 -17.90 -31.66
N ARG A 258 -17.80 -18.08 -30.41
CA ARG A 258 -18.48 -17.45 -29.26
C ARG A 258 -17.50 -16.68 -28.42
N LYS A 259 -18.00 -15.62 -27.80
CA LYS A 259 -17.27 -14.84 -26.80
C LYS A 259 -17.77 -15.24 -25.41
N PHE A 260 -16.87 -15.24 -24.48
CA PHE A 260 -17.19 -15.27 -23.05
C PHE A 260 -16.25 -14.33 -22.31
N LYS A 261 -16.68 -13.85 -21.16
CA LYS A 261 -15.88 -12.96 -20.32
C LYS A 261 -15.44 -13.70 -19.08
N VAL A 262 -14.18 -13.58 -18.73
CA VAL A 262 -13.67 -14.04 -17.43
C VAL A 262 -13.42 -12.81 -16.58
N LYS A 263 -14.08 -12.74 -15.42
CA LYS A 263 -13.88 -11.68 -14.43
C LYS A 263 -13.28 -12.28 -13.18
N VAL A 264 -12.13 -11.79 -12.80
CA VAL A 264 -11.48 -12.14 -11.53
C VAL A 264 -11.76 -11.01 -10.53
N ILE A 265 -12.29 -11.36 -9.37
CA ILE A 265 -12.67 -10.41 -8.33
C ILE A 265 -11.90 -10.77 -7.08
N ASN A 266 -11.15 -9.81 -6.53
CA ASN A 266 -10.44 -10.00 -5.28
C ASN A 266 -11.44 -10.27 -4.14
N SER A 267 -11.06 -11.13 -3.20
CA SER A 267 -11.89 -11.43 -2.04
C SER A 267 -11.90 -10.25 -1.06
N ASN A 268 -13.08 -9.96 -0.47
CA ASN A 268 -13.18 -8.93 0.56
C ASN A 268 -12.37 -9.24 1.84
N THR A 269 -11.94 -10.50 2.00
CA THR A 269 -11.10 -10.93 3.12
C THR A 269 -9.61 -10.72 2.88
N MET A 270 -9.22 -10.53 1.61
CA MET A 270 -7.84 -10.27 1.21
C MET A 270 -7.76 -8.85 0.66
N ARG A 271 -7.19 -7.95 1.42
CA ARG A 271 -7.02 -6.54 1.01
C ARG A 271 -5.80 -6.31 0.13
N GLU A 272 -5.01 -7.36 -0.08
CA GLU A 272 -3.78 -7.30 -0.84
C GLU A 272 -4.01 -7.49 -2.33
N GLN A 273 -3.16 -6.86 -3.12
CA GLN A 273 -3.12 -7.06 -4.57
C GLN A 273 -2.72 -8.50 -4.88
N GLN A 274 -3.49 -9.15 -5.76
CA GLN A 274 -3.24 -10.53 -6.17
C GLN A 274 -2.81 -10.58 -7.64
N TRP A 275 -1.77 -11.33 -7.92
CA TRP A 275 -1.37 -11.67 -9.27
C TRP A 275 -2.05 -12.97 -9.70
N VAL A 276 -2.78 -12.92 -10.78
CA VAL A 276 -3.54 -14.08 -11.27
C VAL A 276 -3.16 -14.38 -12.71
N LYS A 277 -2.68 -15.62 -12.94
CA LYS A 277 -2.46 -16.12 -14.29
C LYS A 277 -3.66 -16.97 -14.70
N ILE A 278 -4.33 -16.59 -15.79
CA ILE A 278 -5.44 -17.34 -16.34
C ILE A 278 -4.92 -18.27 -17.43
N LYS A 279 -5.17 -19.56 -17.26
CA LYS A 279 -4.88 -20.58 -18.28
C LYS A 279 -6.17 -21.32 -18.63
N LEU A 280 -6.51 -21.33 -19.91
CA LEU A 280 -7.68 -22.03 -20.41
C LEU A 280 -7.32 -23.48 -20.78
N TYR A 281 -8.05 -24.42 -20.24
CA TYR A 281 -8.02 -25.82 -20.67
C TYR A 281 -9.29 -26.07 -21.48
N LEU A 282 -9.13 -26.18 -22.77
CA LEU A 282 -10.25 -26.31 -23.70
C LEU A 282 -10.45 -27.78 -24.06
N PRO A 283 -11.69 -28.21 -24.28
CA PRO A 283 -11.96 -29.52 -24.80
C PRO A 283 -11.38 -29.76 -26.20
N ASP A 284 -11.17 -31.01 -26.57
CA ASP A 284 -10.68 -31.36 -27.91
C ASP A 284 -11.58 -30.77 -29.01
N GLY A 285 -10.95 -30.11 -29.96
CA GLY A 285 -11.62 -29.46 -31.09
C GLY A 285 -12.12 -28.04 -30.82
N VAL A 286 -11.88 -27.49 -29.63
CA VAL A 286 -12.13 -26.08 -29.29
C VAL A 286 -10.81 -25.30 -29.31
N THR A 287 -10.80 -24.17 -29.99
CA THR A 287 -9.63 -23.28 -30.03
C THR A 287 -9.99 -21.89 -29.49
N ALA A 288 -9.14 -21.30 -28.68
CA ALA A 288 -9.28 -19.92 -28.28
C ALA A 288 -8.65 -19.00 -29.34
N VAL A 289 -9.36 -17.93 -29.70
CA VAL A 289 -8.86 -16.87 -30.57
C VAL A 289 -8.94 -15.57 -29.78
N GLY A 290 -7.82 -14.90 -29.60
CA GLY A 290 -7.72 -13.64 -28.84
C GLY A 290 -6.91 -13.82 -27.56
N VAL A 291 -6.82 -12.79 -26.75
CA VAL A 291 -5.90 -12.62 -25.64
C VAL A 291 -5.71 -13.90 -24.83
N SER A 292 -4.53 -14.48 -24.92
CA SER A 292 -4.15 -15.69 -24.19
C SER A 292 -3.53 -15.42 -22.83
N GLU A 293 -3.16 -14.17 -22.53
CA GLU A 293 -2.55 -13.76 -21.26
C GLU A 293 -3.02 -12.35 -20.87
N VAL A 294 -3.58 -12.21 -19.67
CA VAL A 294 -3.79 -10.94 -18.97
C VAL A 294 -3.13 -11.10 -17.62
#